data_57c10f8c027420ad8e80841a30c59973
#
_entry.id   57c10f8c027420ad8e80841a30c59973
#
_cell.length_a   1.000
_cell.length_b   1.000
_cell.length_c   1.000
_cell.angle_alpha   90.00
_cell.angle_beta   90.00
_cell.angle_gamma   90.00
#
_symmetry.space_group_name_H-M   'P 1'
#
loop_
_entity.id
_entity.type
_entity.pdbx_description
1 polymer ?
#
loop_
_entity_poly.entity_id
_entity_poly.type
_entity_poly.pdbx_seq_one_letter_code
_entity_poly.pdbx_strand_id
1 'polypeptide(L)'
;SWAGETGSILFLTIGKNHVTQADLGPLQVFDSGGMGGYVLETALRNTGNVHVVPQAVFMIKKRIMPQSVPGVEYIGPGTLEEVARVDLGHSDTPVLPGQTRFLVVDYPYALDPGEYVAEVIAEYGGQAPVSCSQEFTVP
;
A
#
# COMPACT_ATOMS: atom_id res chain seq x y z
N SER A 1 17.38 -13.48 -34.34
CA SER A 1 17.74 -13.44 -34.54
C SER A 1 17.87 -13.30 -35.17
N TRP A 2 18.03 -13.37 -34.41
CA TRP A 2 18.32 -13.26 -34.69
C TRP A 2 18.26 -13.38 -34.85
N ALA A 3 17.90 -13.60 -34.62
CA ALA A 3 18.12 -13.62 -34.64
C ALA A 3 18.01 -13.54 -34.90
N GLY A 4 17.96 -13.91 -34.63
CA GLY A 4 18.13 -13.91 -34.56
C GLY A 4 17.88 -13.70 -34.70
N GLU A 5 17.82 -13.91 -33.99
CA GLU A 5 17.77 -13.79 -33.87
C GLU A 5 17.65 -13.41 -33.73
N THR A 6 17.75 -13.65 -33.82
CA THR A 6 17.79 -13.39 -33.57
C THR A 6 17.72 -12.95 -33.60
N GLY A 7 17.81 -13.03 -33.41
CA GLY A 7 18.08 -12.81 -33.08
C GLY A 7 17.81 -12.38 -33.02
N SER A 8 17.87 -12.22 -32.78
CA SER A 8 17.91 -12.05 -32.54
C SER A 8 17.77 -11.67 -32.57
N ILE A 9 17.79 -11.29 -31.75
CA ILE A 9 18.00 -11.06 -31.75
C ILE A 9 17.76 -10.83 -31.67
N LEU A 10 17.69 -10.61 -31.05
CA LEU A 10 17.80 -10.52 -31.05
C LEU A 10 17.61 -10.18 -30.86
N PHE A 11 17.45 -10.03 -30.52
CA PHE A 11 17.44 -9.81 -30.43
C PHE A 11 17.04 -9.71 -30.18
N LEU A 12 17.05 -9.77 -30.04
CA LEU A 12 16.64 -9.73 -29.67
C LEU A 12 16.06 -9.67 -29.23
N THR A 13 15.81 -9.78 -28.89
CA THR A 13 15.16 -9.65 -28.47
C THR A 13 14.82 -10.00 -28.38
N ILE A 14 14.74 -10.00 -27.96
CA ILE A 14 14.12 -10.32 -27.72
C ILE A 14 13.35 -10.54 -27.17
N GLY A 15 13.10 -10.80 -27.10
CA GLY A 15 11.79 -11.10 -26.50
C GLY A 15 11.70 -10.69 -25.22
N LYS A 16 11.21 -10.18 -25.10
CA LYS A 16 11.27 -9.71 -23.99
C LYS A 16 10.17 -9.81 -23.20
N ASN A 17 10.22 -10.66 -22.29
CA ASN A 17 9.20 -10.78 -21.27
C ASN A 17 9.41 -9.63 -20.30
N HIS A 18 8.61 -8.60 -20.48
CA HIS A 18 8.55 -7.53 -19.51
C HIS A 18 7.77 -8.03 -18.31
N VAL A 19 8.41 -8.09 -17.16
CA VAL A 19 7.77 -8.48 -15.92
C VAL A 19 7.59 -7.21 -15.09
N THR A 20 6.35 -6.73 -15.02
CA THR A 20 5.99 -5.59 -14.19
C THR A 20 5.47 -6.15 -12.88
N GLN A 21 6.28 -6.05 -11.82
CA GLN A 21 5.94 -6.67 -10.54
C GLN A 21 6.52 -5.85 -9.40
N ALA A 22 5.78 -5.75 -8.32
CA ALA A 22 6.24 -5.05 -7.13
C ALA A 22 5.58 -5.66 -5.90
N ASP A 23 6.27 -5.54 -4.78
CA ASP A 23 5.75 -5.98 -3.49
C ASP A 23 5.77 -4.82 -2.51
N LEU A 24 4.85 -4.85 -1.55
CA LEU A 24 4.87 -3.93 -0.43
C LEU A 24 5.41 -4.64 0.80
N GLY A 25 6.30 -3.96 1.52
CA GLY A 25 6.72 -4.39 2.84
C GLY A 25 5.64 -4.13 3.88
N PRO A 26 5.90 -4.45 5.15
CA PRO A 26 4.90 -4.23 6.20
C PRO A 26 4.53 -2.75 6.29
N LEU A 27 3.24 -2.48 6.44
CA LEU A 27 2.77 -1.13 6.74
C LEU A 27 3.00 -0.84 8.21
N GLN A 28 3.66 0.28 8.49
CA GLN A 28 3.95 0.70 9.84
C GLN A 28 3.21 1.97 10.15
N VAL A 29 2.68 2.06 11.36
CA VAL A 29 1.94 3.22 11.85
C VAL A 29 2.69 3.76 13.05
N PHE A 30 3.11 5.02 12.98
CA PHE A 30 3.83 5.67 14.05
C PHE A 30 2.98 6.82 14.60
N ASP A 31 2.92 6.91 15.92
CA ASP A 31 2.31 8.05 16.61
C ASP A 31 3.31 9.21 16.57
N SER A 32 2.86 10.36 16.10
CA SER A 32 3.72 11.55 16.00
C SER A 32 3.98 12.25 17.33
N GLY A 33 3.36 11.77 18.42
CA GLY A 33 3.58 12.35 19.73
C GLY A 33 2.49 13.31 20.17
N GLY A 34 2.76 14.11 21.17
CA GLY A 34 1.78 14.82 22.00
C GLY A 34 0.83 15.79 21.33
N MET A 35 1.02 16.11 20.05
CA MET A 35 0.11 17.01 19.33
C MET A 35 -0.96 16.26 18.57
N GLY A 36 -0.98 14.94 18.64
CA GLY A 36 -1.82 14.11 17.80
C GLY A 36 -1.25 13.97 16.40
N GLY A 37 -1.73 12.94 15.68
CA GLY A 37 -1.26 12.69 14.35
C GLY A 37 -0.46 11.42 14.24
N TYR A 38 -0.33 10.96 13.00
CA TYR A 38 0.27 9.65 12.71
C TYR A 38 1.09 9.74 11.44
N VAL A 39 2.10 8.89 11.35
CA VAL A 39 2.88 8.69 10.14
C VAL A 39 2.66 7.26 9.69
N LEU A 40 2.29 7.08 8.43
CA LEU A 40 2.11 5.76 7.84
C LEU A 40 3.22 5.54 6.83
N GLU A 41 3.88 4.39 6.92
CA GLU A 41 5.03 4.09 6.10
C GLU A 41 4.99 2.66 5.59
N THR A 42 5.25 2.47 4.31
CA THR A 42 5.47 1.15 3.74
C THR A 42 6.62 1.25 2.74
N ALA A 43 7.15 0.10 2.34
CA ALA A 43 8.22 0.05 1.36
C ALA A 43 7.73 -0.69 0.13
N LEU A 44 7.89 -0.08 -1.04
CA LEU A 44 7.57 -0.71 -2.31
C LEU A 44 8.88 -1.15 -2.96
N ARG A 45 8.98 -2.44 -3.25
CA ARG A 45 10.13 -3.00 -3.93
C ARG A 45 9.74 -3.44 -5.33
N ASN A 46 10.50 -3.00 -6.32
CA ASN A 46 10.32 -3.44 -7.70
C ASN A 46 11.00 -4.81 -7.86
N THR A 47 10.17 -5.85 -7.99
CA THR A 47 10.63 -7.23 -8.14
C THR A 47 10.55 -7.69 -9.59
N GLY A 48 10.17 -6.81 -10.50
CA GLY A 48 10.14 -7.09 -11.93
C GLY A 48 11.43 -6.72 -12.62
N ASN A 49 11.37 -6.62 -13.93
CA ASN A 49 12.55 -6.29 -14.75
C ASN A 49 12.38 -5.00 -15.55
N VAL A 50 11.34 -4.23 -15.29
CA VAL A 50 11.12 -2.92 -15.89
C VAL A 50 10.87 -1.91 -14.78
N HIS A 51 11.10 -0.64 -15.05
CA HIS A 51 10.82 0.41 -14.06
C HIS A 51 9.32 0.52 -13.81
N VAL A 52 8.95 0.97 -12.62
CA VAL A 52 7.56 1.23 -12.25
C VAL A 52 7.43 2.63 -11.68
N VAL A 53 6.25 3.22 -11.86
CA VAL A 53 5.92 4.53 -11.29
C VAL A 53 4.72 4.31 -10.38
N PRO A 54 4.95 4.16 -9.07
CA PRO A 54 3.86 3.83 -8.17
C PRO A 54 2.97 5.02 -7.85
N GLN A 55 1.69 4.71 -7.65
CA GLN A 55 0.69 5.63 -7.15
C GLN A 55 0.01 4.95 -5.98
N ALA A 56 -0.01 5.59 -4.83
CA ALA A 56 -0.48 4.94 -3.61
C ALA A 56 -1.52 5.77 -2.89
N VAL A 57 -2.46 5.08 -2.28
CA VAL A 57 -3.48 5.67 -1.41
C VAL A 57 -3.40 4.97 -0.06
N PHE A 58 -3.33 5.77 0.99
CA PHE A 58 -3.35 5.27 2.36
C PHE A 58 -4.71 5.57 2.96
N MET A 59 -5.24 4.63 3.72
CA MET A 59 -6.54 4.75 4.38
C MET A 59 -6.41 4.37 5.84
N ILE A 60 -7.20 5.05 6.68
CA ILE A 60 -7.36 4.66 8.07
C ILE A 60 -8.83 4.32 8.24
N LYS A 61 -9.10 3.13 8.74
CA LYS A 61 -10.46 2.63 8.96
C LYS A 61 -10.64 2.33 10.43
N LYS A 62 -11.77 2.75 10.97
CA LYS A 62 -12.11 2.47 12.37
C LYS A 62 -13.01 1.26 12.44
N ARG A 63 -12.74 0.38 13.41
CA ARG A 63 -13.59 -0.77 13.65
C ARG A 63 -14.81 -0.33 14.45
N ILE A 64 -15.99 -0.53 13.87
CA ILE A 64 -17.26 -0.18 14.50
C ILE A 64 -17.91 -1.47 14.95
N MET A 65 -18.08 -1.61 16.25
CA MET A 65 -18.75 -2.78 16.81
C MET A 65 -20.25 -2.54 16.78
N PRO A 66 -21.05 -3.58 16.53
CA PRO A 66 -22.51 -3.45 16.61
C PRO A 66 -22.93 -3.04 18.01
N GLN A 67 -23.97 -2.20 18.09
CA GLN A 67 -24.51 -1.84 19.38
C GLN A 67 -25.13 -3.03 20.06
N SER A 68 -24.90 -3.14 21.35
CA SER A 68 -25.51 -4.18 22.15
C SER A 68 -27.00 -3.90 22.30
N VAL A 69 -27.84 -4.86 21.91
CA VAL A 69 -29.28 -4.80 22.09
C VAL A 69 -29.63 -5.84 23.12
N PRO A 70 -30.44 -5.51 24.16
CA PRO A 70 -30.80 -6.49 25.17
C PRO A 70 -31.45 -7.74 24.54
N GLY A 71 -30.92 -8.91 24.89
CA GLY A 71 -31.41 -10.18 24.37
C GLY A 71 -30.86 -10.58 23.03
N VAL A 72 -30.01 -9.76 22.41
CA VAL A 72 -29.35 -10.06 21.15
C VAL A 72 -27.86 -10.08 21.37
N GLU A 73 -27.24 -11.17 20.97
CA GLU A 73 -25.81 -11.34 21.07
C GLU A 73 -25.22 -11.19 19.68
N TYR A 74 -24.30 -10.22 19.54
CA TYR A 74 -23.60 -10.01 18.28
C TYR A 74 -22.28 -10.75 18.31
N ILE A 75 -22.08 -11.60 17.32
CA ILE A 75 -20.85 -12.36 17.16
C ILE A 75 -20.22 -11.90 15.86
N GLY A 76 -18.98 -11.41 15.95
CA GLY A 76 -18.27 -11.03 14.75
C GLY A 76 -17.35 -9.84 14.97
N PRO A 77 -16.52 -9.53 13.96
CA PRO A 77 -15.49 -8.49 14.10
C PRO A 77 -16.02 -7.06 13.97
N GLY A 78 -17.32 -6.87 13.77
CA GLY A 78 -17.85 -5.55 13.47
C GLY A 78 -17.59 -5.16 12.02
N THR A 79 -17.72 -3.87 11.73
CA THR A 79 -17.49 -3.33 10.41
C THR A 79 -16.34 -2.34 10.46
N LEU A 80 -15.74 -2.07 9.29
CA LEU A 80 -14.71 -1.06 9.16
C LEU A 80 -15.29 0.15 8.44
N GLU A 81 -15.06 1.33 9.01
CA GLU A 81 -15.52 2.59 8.45
C GLU A 81 -14.30 3.45 8.14
N GLU A 82 -14.21 3.91 6.91
CA GLU A 82 -13.10 4.77 6.51
C GLU A 82 -13.21 6.12 7.21
N VAL A 83 -12.18 6.51 7.96
CA VAL A 83 -12.15 7.78 8.67
C VAL A 83 -11.12 8.74 8.08
N ALA A 84 -10.20 8.24 7.29
CA ALA A 84 -9.18 9.07 6.66
C ALA A 84 -8.69 8.43 5.38
N ARG A 85 -8.32 9.27 4.42
CA ARG A 85 -7.74 8.84 3.15
C ARG A 85 -6.70 9.87 2.73
N VAL A 86 -5.49 9.40 2.44
CA VAL A 86 -4.41 10.26 1.98
C VAL A 86 -3.89 9.70 0.68
N ASP A 87 -4.03 10.48 -0.40
CA ASP A 87 -3.52 10.10 -1.70
C ASP A 87 -2.10 10.64 -1.84
N LEU A 88 -1.14 9.73 -1.99
CA LEU A 88 0.25 10.13 -2.16
C LEU A 88 0.50 10.74 -3.55
N GLY A 89 -0.38 10.44 -4.51
CA GLY A 89 -0.25 10.95 -5.86
C GLY A 89 0.79 10.20 -6.67
N HIS A 90 1.13 10.79 -7.80
CA HIS A 90 2.16 10.25 -8.68
C HIS A 90 3.53 10.74 -8.25
N SER A 91 4.51 9.86 -8.29
CA SER A 91 5.90 10.24 -8.20
C SER A 91 6.44 10.37 -9.62
N ASP A 92 7.17 11.45 -9.89
CA ASP A 92 7.82 11.63 -11.19
C ASP A 92 9.04 10.74 -11.36
N THR A 93 9.52 10.14 -10.29
CA THR A 93 10.72 9.33 -10.30
C THR A 93 10.36 7.86 -10.32
N PRO A 94 10.79 7.11 -11.33
CA PRO A 94 10.51 5.68 -11.37
C PRO A 94 11.33 4.91 -10.33
N VAL A 95 10.79 3.76 -9.96
CA VAL A 95 11.51 2.79 -9.14
C VAL A 95 12.09 1.75 -10.08
N LEU A 96 13.41 1.63 -10.10
CA LEU A 96 14.10 0.71 -10.99
C LEU A 96 14.06 -0.71 -10.45
N PRO A 97 14.25 -1.72 -11.33
CA PRO A 97 14.29 -3.11 -10.88
C PRO A 97 15.28 -3.32 -9.73
N GLY A 98 14.84 -3.99 -8.70
CA GLY A 98 15.64 -4.25 -7.51
C GLY A 98 15.67 -3.12 -6.49
N GLN A 99 15.16 -1.95 -6.84
CA GLN A 99 15.14 -0.82 -5.92
C GLN A 99 13.93 -0.87 -5.00
N THR A 100 14.08 -0.26 -3.84
CA THR A 100 13.01 -0.09 -2.87
C THR A 100 12.78 1.39 -2.65
N ARG A 101 11.52 1.79 -2.63
CA ARG A 101 11.13 3.16 -2.29
C ARG A 101 10.21 3.13 -1.09
N PHE A 102 10.51 3.99 -0.11
CA PHE A 102 9.60 4.17 1.02
C PHE A 102 8.48 5.11 0.63
N LEU A 103 7.26 4.70 0.93
CA LEU A 103 6.05 5.49 0.72
C LEU A 103 5.59 5.94 2.09
N VAL A 104 5.62 7.24 2.34
CA VAL A 104 5.37 7.81 3.67
C VAL A 104 4.34 8.91 3.54
N VAL A 105 3.33 8.88 4.40
CA VAL A 105 2.36 9.97 4.48
C VAL A 105 2.17 10.38 5.92
N ASP A 106 1.84 11.66 6.11
CA ASP A 106 1.47 12.20 7.40
C ASP A 106 -0.02 12.37 7.47
N TYR A 107 -0.59 11.98 8.60
CA TYR A 107 -1.97 12.27 8.94
C TYR A 107 -1.93 13.09 10.23
N PRO A 108 -1.98 14.45 10.14
CA PRO A 108 -1.66 15.31 11.29
C PRO A 108 -2.85 15.57 12.22
N TYR A 109 -3.79 14.64 12.29
CA TYR A 109 -4.98 14.80 13.11
C TYR A 109 -5.05 13.71 14.14
N ALA A 110 -5.61 14.03 15.32
CA ALA A 110 -5.84 13.03 16.35
C ALA A 110 -6.98 12.09 15.92
N LEU A 111 -6.92 10.87 16.41
CA LEU A 111 -7.98 9.89 16.24
C LEU A 111 -8.64 9.63 17.59
N ASP A 112 -9.95 9.40 17.55
CA ASP A 112 -10.68 9.02 18.76
C ASP A 112 -10.20 7.66 19.26
N PRO A 113 -10.31 7.38 20.56
CA PRO A 113 -9.94 6.07 21.08
C PRO A 113 -10.70 4.95 20.39
N GLY A 114 -10.02 3.86 20.13
CA GLY A 114 -10.64 2.70 19.49
C GLY A 114 -9.64 1.86 18.73
N GLU A 115 -10.18 0.88 18.00
CA GLU A 115 -9.37 -0.01 17.19
C GLU A 115 -9.48 0.39 15.73
N TYR A 116 -8.35 0.37 15.06
CA TYR A 116 -8.22 0.87 13.69
C TYR A 116 -7.43 -0.11 12.83
N VAL A 117 -7.63 0.01 11.53
CA VAL A 117 -6.82 -0.67 10.53
C VAL A 117 -6.30 0.39 9.57
N ALA A 118 -4.99 0.48 9.43
CA ALA A 118 -4.38 1.26 8.37
C ALA A 118 -4.21 0.37 7.15
N GLU A 119 -4.40 0.95 5.97
CA GLU A 119 -4.32 0.19 4.73
C GLU A 119 -3.66 1.05 3.67
N VAL A 120 -2.83 0.43 2.83
CA VAL A 120 -2.24 1.09 1.68
C VAL A 120 -2.50 0.24 0.45
N ILE A 121 -2.87 0.91 -0.64
CA ILE A 121 -3.04 0.28 -1.95
C ILE A 121 -2.15 1.03 -2.91
N ALA A 122 -1.29 0.29 -3.61
CA ALA A 122 -0.37 0.88 -4.58
C ALA A 122 -0.61 0.28 -5.96
N GLU A 123 -0.79 1.15 -6.93
CA GLU A 123 -0.83 0.80 -8.34
C GLU A 123 0.49 1.19 -8.96
N TYR A 124 1.03 0.30 -9.77
CA TYR A 124 2.38 0.49 -10.33
C TYR A 124 2.44 0.14 -11.80
N GLY A 125 1.29 -0.06 -12.46
CA GLY A 125 1.22 -0.43 -13.87
C GLY A 125 1.22 -1.93 -14.12
N GLY A 126 1.18 -2.74 -13.05
CA GLY A 126 1.05 -4.19 -13.19
C GLY A 126 -0.40 -4.60 -13.38
N GLN A 127 -0.65 -5.91 -13.37
CA GLN A 127 -1.97 -6.45 -13.61
C GLN A 127 -2.93 -6.17 -12.46
N ALA A 128 -2.43 -6.12 -11.24
CA ALA A 128 -3.25 -5.87 -10.06
C ALA A 128 -2.48 -4.98 -9.10
N PRO A 129 -3.18 -4.10 -8.39
CA PRO A 129 -2.52 -3.33 -7.33
C PRO A 129 -2.07 -4.24 -6.21
N VAL A 130 -1.07 -3.78 -5.47
CA VAL A 130 -0.62 -4.45 -4.26
C VAL A 130 -1.13 -3.69 -3.06
N SER A 131 -1.41 -4.39 -1.97
CA SER A 131 -1.96 -3.77 -0.78
C SER A 131 -1.35 -4.39 0.47
N CYS A 132 -1.41 -3.63 1.55
CA CYS A 132 -0.92 -4.06 2.84
C CYS A 132 -1.76 -3.37 3.91
N SER A 133 -1.90 -4.01 5.06
CA SER A 133 -2.67 -3.44 6.16
C SER A 133 -2.00 -3.73 7.49
N GLN A 134 -2.33 -2.90 8.48
CA GLN A 134 -1.81 -3.03 9.83
C GLN A 134 -2.87 -2.57 10.81
N GLU A 135 -3.16 -3.42 11.78
CA GLU A 135 -4.07 -3.05 12.88
C GLU A 135 -3.32 -2.24 13.92
N PHE A 136 -3.99 -1.27 14.51
CA PHE A 136 -3.43 -0.50 15.62
C PHE A 136 -4.56 0.00 16.51
N THR A 137 -4.21 0.34 17.74
CA THR A 137 -5.16 0.79 18.75
C THR A 137 -4.80 2.20 19.19
N VAL A 138 -5.82 3.04 19.33
CA VAL A 138 -5.69 4.38 19.92
C VAL A 138 -6.26 4.29 21.31
N PRO A 139 -5.43 4.51 22.36
CA PRO A 139 -5.87 4.38 23.75
C PRO A 139 -6.80 5.50 24.21
#